data_5a7136cf543323a0f3e0c119e2858529
#
_entry.id   5a7136cf543323a0f3e0c119e2858529
#
_cell.length_a   1.000
_cell.length_b   1.000
_cell.length_c   1.000
_cell.angle_alpha   90.00
_cell.angle_beta   90.00
_cell.angle_gamma   90.00
#
_symmetry.space_group_name_H-M   'P 1'
#
loop_
_entity.id
_entity.type
_entity.pdbx_description
1 polymer ?
#
loop_
_entity_poly.entity_id
_entity_poly.type
_entity_poly.pdbx_seq_one_letter_code
_entity_poly.pdbx_strand_id
1 'polypeptide(L)'
;MRAREWLGMNDTSRMVYIMGIVEGWQGMLSLAEQFGNETTTRLYKRVDTCTVPMTFNQMRAIVDKYLKENPSTRHDSMESTAWAAFNHVCPIDEK
;
A
#
# COMPACT_ATOMS: atom_id res chain seq x y z
N MET A 1 -5.32 -9.95 8.16
CA MET A 1 -4.03 -10.66 8.10
C MET A 1 -2.92 -9.80 8.69
N ARG A 2 -2.02 -10.39 9.44
CA ARG A 2 -0.85 -9.69 9.97
C ARG A 2 0.31 -9.79 8.99
N ALA A 3 1.23 -8.83 9.08
CA ALA A 3 2.37 -8.77 8.16
C ALA A 3 3.23 -10.04 8.17
N ARG A 4 3.34 -10.72 9.33
CA ARG A 4 4.11 -11.97 9.41
C ARG A 4 3.54 -13.09 8.55
N GLU A 5 2.23 -13.08 8.32
CA GLU A 5 1.57 -14.09 7.47
C GLU A 5 1.93 -13.89 6.00
N TRP A 6 2.12 -12.64 5.60
CA TRP A 6 2.61 -12.29 4.27
C TRP A 6 3.96 -12.97 3.98
N LEU A 7 4.85 -13.00 4.97
CA LEU A 7 6.17 -13.58 4.80
C LEU A 7 6.13 -15.09 4.52
N GLY A 8 5.05 -15.77 4.92
CA GLY A 8 4.84 -17.19 4.63
C GLY A 8 4.20 -17.48 3.28
N MET A 9 3.81 -16.45 2.54
CA MET A 9 3.16 -16.60 1.23
C MET A 9 4.19 -16.66 0.11
N ASN A 10 3.84 -17.33 -1.00
CA ASN A 10 4.68 -17.28 -2.20
C ASN A 10 4.48 -15.94 -2.94
N ASP A 11 5.33 -15.67 -3.93
CA ASP A 11 5.32 -14.41 -4.66
C ASP A 11 3.98 -14.15 -5.36
N THR A 12 3.40 -15.17 -5.97
CA THR A 12 2.11 -15.02 -6.67
C THR A 12 1.01 -14.62 -5.70
N SER A 13 0.92 -15.27 -4.54
CA SER A 13 -0.07 -14.95 -3.53
C SER A 13 0.13 -13.54 -2.98
N ARG A 14 1.38 -13.12 -2.78
CA ARG A 14 1.68 -11.74 -2.35
C ARG A 14 1.22 -10.73 -3.38
N MET A 15 1.46 -10.99 -4.67
CA MET A 15 1.01 -10.10 -5.74
C MET A 15 -0.50 -9.96 -5.78
N VAL A 16 -1.22 -11.08 -5.66
CA VAL A 16 -2.69 -11.07 -5.64
C VAL A 16 -3.21 -10.29 -4.44
N TYR A 17 -2.59 -10.46 -3.29
CA TYR A 17 -3.00 -9.73 -2.08
C TYR A 17 -2.78 -8.22 -2.23
N ILE A 18 -1.63 -7.82 -2.76
CA ILE A 18 -1.33 -6.40 -3.01
C ILE A 18 -2.33 -5.81 -4.02
N MET A 19 -2.68 -6.56 -5.03
CA MET A 19 -3.69 -6.13 -6.01
C MET A 19 -5.00 -5.78 -5.31
N GLY A 20 -5.46 -6.66 -4.40
CA GLY A 20 -6.69 -6.41 -3.63
C GLY A 20 -6.60 -5.18 -2.74
N ILE A 21 -5.46 -4.99 -2.07
CA ILE A 21 -5.24 -3.80 -1.21
C ILE A 21 -5.28 -2.53 -2.05
N VAL A 22 -4.56 -2.49 -3.15
CA VAL A 22 -4.48 -1.29 -4.01
C VAL A 22 -5.84 -0.97 -4.62
N GLU A 23 -6.58 -1.97 -5.07
CA GLU A 23 -7.94 -1.77 -5.57
C GLU A 23 -8.86 -1.22 -4.48
N GLY A 24 -8.70 -1.69 -3.24
CA GLY A 24 -9.44 -1.16 -2.10
C GLY A 24 -9.13 0.32 -1.86
N TRP A 25 -7.88 0.72 -1.97
CA TRP A 25 -7.49 2.13 -1.83
C TRP A 25 -8.06 2.98 -2.96
N GLN A 26 -8.09 2.47 -4.19
CA GLN A 26 -8.72 3.18 -5.31
C GLN A 26 -10.22 3.37 -5.07
N GLY A 27 -10.88 2.39 -4.47
CA GLY A 27 -12.27 2.51 -4.07
C GLY A 27 -12.47 3.59 -3.02
N MET A 28 -11.58 3.66 -2.03
CA MET A 28 -11.63 4.70 -0.99
C MET A 28 -11.37 6.09 -1.57
N LEU A 29 -10.45 6.21 -2.52
CA LEU A 29 -10.20 7.46 -3.21
C LEU A 29 -11.45 7.94 -3.95
N SER A 30 -12.09 7.05 -4.67
CA SER A 30 -13.33 7.35 -5.41
C SER A 30 -14.44 7.85 -4.47
N LEU A 31 -14.61 7.18 -3.33
CA LEU A 31 -15.60 7.60 -2.32
C LEU A 31 -15.24 8.96 -1.72
N ALA A 32 -13.97 9.18 -1.41
CA ALA A 32 -13.53 10.45 -0.84
C ALA A 32 -13.79 11.62 -1.80
N GLU A 33 -13.52 11.42 -3.09
CA GLU A 33 -13.81 12.42 -4.11
C GLU A 33 -15.31 12.68 -4.23
N GLN A 34 -16.11 11.63 -4.19
CA GLN A 34 -17.57 11.72 -4.30
C GLN A 34 -18.18 12.51 -3.12
N PHE A 35 -17.64 12.33 -1.93
CA PHE A 35 -18.14 13.01 -0.73
C PHE A 35 -17.41 14.31 -0.41
N GLY A 36 -16.47 14.74 -1.26
CA GLY A 36 -15.78 16.01 -1.11
C GLY A 36 -14.80 16.09 0.06
N ASN A 37 -14.28 14.94 0.51
CA ASN A 37 -13.30 14.92 1.60
C ASN A 37 -11.90 15.17 1.03
N GLU A 38 -11.46 16.43 1.03
CA GLU A 38 -10.19 16.82 0.41
C GLU A 38 -8.97 16.20 1.06
N THR A 39 -8.96 16.08 2.39
CA THR A 39 -7.82 15.50 3.11
C THR A 39 -7.63 14.04 2.74
N THR A 40 -8.70 13.26 2.80
CA THR A 40 -8.65 11.83 2.45
C THR A 40 -8.32 11.65 0.97
N THR A 41 -8.91 12.47 0.10
CA THR A 41 -8.62 12.45 -1.33
C THR A 41 -7.14 12.67 -1.60
N ARG A 42 -6.53 13.64 -0.94
CA ARG A 42 -5.10 13.97 -1.12
C ARG A 42 -4.21 12.81 -0.69
N LEU A 43 -4.52 12.19 0.45
CA LEU A 43 -3.74 11.08 0.99
C LEU A 43 -3.74 9.87 0.04
N TYR A 44 -4.92 9.45 -0.40
CA TYR A 44 -5.03 8.28 -1.29
C TYR A 44 -4.54 8.59 -2.69
N LYS A 45 -4.77 9.80 -3.19
CA LYS A 45 -4.34 10.20 -4.53
C LYS A 45 -2.83 10.21 -4.67
N ARG A 46 -2.12 10.62 -3.63
CA ARG A 46 -0.65 10.59 -3.64
C ARG A 46 -0.12 9.17 -3.85
N VAL A 47 -0.66 8.21 -3.10
CA VAL A 47 -0.25 6.82 -3.24
C VAL A 47 -0.70 6.24 -4.58
N ASP A 48 -1.92 6.57 -5.02
CA ASP A 48 -2.44 6.11 -6.31
C ASP A 48 -1.55 6.60 -7.45
N THR A 49 -1.22 7.89 -7.49
CA THR A 49 -0.35 8.46 -8.52
C THR A 49 1.03 7.81 -8.52
N CYS A 50 1.56 7.53 -7.34
CA CYS A 50 2.87 6.90 -7.18
C CYS A 50 2.85 5.44 -7.68
N THR A 51 1.76 4.71 -7.44
CA THR A 51 1.69 3.28 -7.74
C THR A 51 1.16 2.95 -9.14
N VAL A 52 0.45 3.88 -9.78
CA VAL A 52 -0.12 3.64 -11.11
C VAL A 52 0.92 3.13 -12.13
N PRO A 53 2.13 3.69 -12.23
CA PRO A 53 3.13 3.18 -13.19
C PRO A 53 3.82 1.89 -12.74
N MET A 54 3.56 1.41 -11.53
CA MET A 54 4.22 0.21 -11.01
C MET A 54 3.49 -1.05 -11.43
N THR A 55 4.26 -2.13 -11.66
CA THR A 55 3.69 -3.47 -11.77
C THR A 55 3.37 -3.99 -10.36
N PHE A 56 2.49 -4.98 -10.27
CA PHE A 56 2.20 -5.61 -8.97
C PHE A 56 3.44 -6.30 -8.39
N ASN A 57 4.33 -6.78 -9.25
CA ASN A 57 5.60 -7.35 -8.79
C ASN A 57 6.50 -6.29 -8.15
N GLN A 58 6.54 -5.08 -8.71
CA GLN A 58 7.27 -3.96 -8.11
C GLN A 58 6.65 -3.56 -6.77
N MET A 59 5.34 -3.51 -6.67
CA MET A 59 4.64 -3.22 -5.42
C MET A 59 4.95 -4.28 -4.35
N ARG A 60 4.94 -5.55 -4.71
CA ARG A 60 5.31 -6.65 -3.82
C ARG A 60 6.74 -6.46 -3.30
N ALA A 61 7.67 -6.13 -4.19
CA ALA A 61 9.07 -5.93 -3.80
C ALA A 61 9.23 -4.78 -2.81
N ILE A 62 8.46 -3.70 -2.95
CA ILE A 62 8.47 -2.57 -2.03
C ILE A 62 8.04 -3.02 -0.63
N VAL A 63 6.98 -3.80 -0.54
CA VAL A 63 6.48 -4.30 0.75
C VAL A 63 7.48 -5.28 1.36
N ASP A 64 8.04 -6.19 0.56
CA ASP A 64 9.05 -7.14 1.04
C ASP A 64 10.26 -6.43 1.63
N LYS A 65 10.74 -5.40 0.95
CA LYS A 65 11.87 -4.60 1.43
C LYS A 65 11.55 -3.89 2.72
N TYR A 66 10.37 -3.29 2.80
CA TYR A 66 9.93 -2.59 4.01
C TYR A 66 9.88 -3.53 5.22
N LEU A 67 9.33 -4.72 5.06
CA LEU A 67 9.25 -5.71 6.13
C LEU A 67 10.64 -6.21 6.54
N LYS A 68 11.55 -6.36 5.59
CA LYS A 68 12.92 -6.76 5.88
C LYS A 68 13.65 -5.70 6.69
N GLU A 69 13.43 -4.42 6.39
CA GLU A 69 14.08 -3.30 7.05
C GLU A 69 13.40 -2.90 8.36
N ASN A 70 12.16 -3.33 8.56
CA ASN A 70 11.36 -2.96 9.73
C ASN A 70 10.73 -4.19 10.39
N PRO A 71 11.54 -5.09 10.97
CA PRO A 71 11.04 -6.35 11.50
C PRO A 71 10.02 -6.20 12.63
N SER A 72 10.00 -5.08 13.34
CA SER A 72 9.03 -4.83 14.40
C SER A 72 7.60 -4.70 13.87
N THR A 73 7.41 -4.42 12.58
CA THR A 73 6.08 -4.26 11.99
C THR A 73 5.38 -5.58 11.69
N ARG A 74 6.04 -6.70 11.92
CA ARG A 74 5.47 -8.03 11.63
C ARG A 74 4.20 -8.35 12.41
N HIS A 75 3.98 -7.66 13.52
CA HIS A 75 2.77 -7.81 14.34
C HIS A 75 1.63 -6.91 13.90
N ASP A 76 1.89 -5.97 13.02
CA ASP A 76 0.88 -5.03 12.52
C ASP A 76 0.01 -5.67 11.44
N SER A 77 -1.13 -5.07 11.17
CA SER A 77 -1.98 -5.53 10.07
C SER A 77 -1.26 -5.35 8.74
N MET A 78 -1.55 -6.23 7.79
CA MET A 78 -0.92 -6.17 6.47
C MET A 78 -1.30 -4.88 5.73
N GLU A 79 -2.56 -4.43 5.88
CA GLU A 79 -3.03 -3.20 5.25
C GLU A 79 -2.26 -1.98 5.75
N SER A 80 -2.05 -1.88 7.06
CA SER A 80 -1.28 -0.78 7.64
C SER A 80 0.18 -0.83 7.21
N THR A 81 0.75 -2.03 7.17
CA THR A 81 2.15 -2.23 6.76
C THR A 81 2.35 -1.85 5.29
N ALA A 82 1.45 -2.27 4.42
CA ALA A 82 1.51 -1.91 3.00
C ALA A 82 1.37 -0.40 2.80
N TRP A 83 0.46 0.24 3.52
CA TRP A 83 0.29 1.69 3.50
C TRP A 83 1.58 2.40 3.91
N ALA A 84 2.19 1.97 5.01
CA ALA A 84 3.45 2.54 5.49
C ALA A 84 4.58 2.34 4.47
N ALA A 85 4.66 1.17 3.85
CA ALA A 85 5.69 0.85 2.86
C ALA A 85 5.58 1.80 1.66
N PHE A 86 4.38 1.99 1.12
CA PHE A 86 4.19 2.89 -0.02
C PHE A 86 4.39 4.35 0.35
N ASN A 87 3.97 4.76 1.55
CA ASN A 87 4.22 6.13 2.01
C ASN A 87 5.72 6.41 2.21
N HIS A 88 6.50 5.37 2.49
CA HIS A 88 7.94 5.50 2.63
C HIS A 88 8.63 5.79 1.30
N VAL A 89 8.15 5.19 0.21
CA VAL A 89 8.78 5.33 -1.12
C VAL A 89 8.10 6.38 -2.00
N CYS A 90 6.83 6.69 -1.76
CA CYS A 90 6.10 7.67 -2.57
C CYS A 90 6.46 9.08 -2.13
N PRO A 91 6.67 10.02 -3.09
CA PRO A 91 7.02 11.40 -2.73
C PRO A 91 5.95 12.06 -1.88
N ILE A 92 6.39 12.83 -0.90
CA ILE A 92 5.48 13.65 -0.11
C ILE A 92 5.16 14.91 -0.92
N ASP A 93 3.87 15.21 -1.03
CA ASP A 93 3.43 16.45 -1.64
C ASP A 93 3.49 17.55 -0.59
N GLU A 94 4.47 18.44 -0.72
CA GLU A 94 4.75 19.48 0.27
C GLU A 94 3.95 20.76 0.05
N LYS A 95 3.05 20.76 -0.92
CA LYS A 95 2.30 21.99 -1.24
C LYS A 95 0.88 21.97 -0.71
#